data_97ee5c3982a1aafb1d30ed4be43da266
#
_entry.id   97ee5c3982a1aafb1d30ed4be43da266
#
_cell.length_a   1.000
_cell.length_b   1.000
_cell.length_c   1.000
_cell.angle_alpha   90.00
_cell.angle_beta   90.00
_cell.angle_gamma   90.00
#
_symmetry.space_group_name_H-M   'P 1'
#
loop_
_entity.id
_entity.type
_entity.pdbx_description
1 polymer ?
#
loop_
_entity_poly.entity_id
_entity_poly.type
_entity_poly.pdbx_seq_one_letter_code
_entity_poly.pdbx_strand_id
1 'polypeptide(L)'
;MNLASNLVNSAQAQSDRVAVRLGDSKTTYRELDEDSARVAGLLRDRGMQPGHRVGIMLPNVPQFAVTYYGVLRAGGVVIPMNPLLKAREVAYYLGDAGARSLFAWHGFADEAQAGAKQAEAEAIVVDPATFDQVVLAAGEPLGAVVERREDDTAVILYTSGTTGQPKGAELTHANLARNADVTRTDLLRLTAGDVVFGGLPLFHSFGQTCTLNAAVVSGSCLSLLPRFDPGQALQVLAEHRATVFAGVPTMYGALLSHPDRAAYDVSALRVCISGGAAMPVEVLRGFEEAFGCLVLEGYGLSETSPVASFNHPDRERKPGSIGTPIRGVEMRVIDEQGTEVPQGEVGEIAIRGHNVMKGYWQRPEETAKAIPDGWFRTGDLARQDDEGYFYIVDRLKELIIRGGYNVYPREVEEVLYEHPAVAEAAVIGRPHPELGEEVAAAVALKPGASVTAEELRDHVKGQVAAYKYPRHVWIVEALPKTATGKILKREIVPPPDPGER
;
A
#
# COMPACT_ATOMS: atom_id res chain seq x y z
N MET A 1 12.88 -16.18 -15.09
CA MET A 1 13.13 -15.64 -13.72
C MET A 1 11.89 -15.86 -12.86
N ASN A 2 12.00 -16.50 -11.69
CA ASN A 2 10.88 -16.63 -10.75
C ASN A 2 11.19 -15.83 -9.49
N LEU A 3 10.25 -15.03 -9.00
CA LEU A 3 10.44 -14.18 -7.80
C LEU A 3 10.80 -15.01 -6.55
N ALA A 4 10.34 -16.26 -6.46
CA ALA A 4 10.70 -17.17 -5.36
C ALA A 4 12.20 -17.50 -5.30
N SER A 5 12.94 -17.30 -6.39
CA SER A 5 14.40 -17.48 -6.38
C SER A 5 15.11 -16.50 -5.43
N ASN A 6 14.50 -15.35 -5.14
CA ASN A 6 15.04 -14.40 -4.16
C ASN A 6 15.10 -15.02 -2.76
N LEU A 7 14.06 -15.78 -2.36
CA LEU A 7 14.05 -16.49 -1.09
C LEU A 7 15.12 -17.59 -1.06
N VAL A 8 15.21 -18.41 -2.11
CA VAL A 8 16.21 -19.49 -2.20
C VAL A 8 17.63 -18.92 -2.11
N ASN A 9 17.94 -17.85 -2.83
CA ASN A 9 19.24 -17.18 -2.80
C ASN A 9 19.57 -16.65 -1.39
N SER A 10 18.60 -16.03 -0.72
CA SER A 10 18.78 -15.51 0.64
C SER A 10 18.92 -16.64 1.66
N ALA A 11 18.19 -17.76 1.50
CA ALA A 11 18.34 -18.93 2.36
C ALA A 11 19.70 -19.60 2.19
N GLN A 12 20.25 -19.65 0.98
CA GLN A 12 21.60 -20.16 0.72
C GLN A 12 22.68 -19.26 1.34
N ALA A 13 22.51 -17.94 1.27
CA ALA A 13 23.49 -16.98 1.77
C ALA A 13 23.39 -16.73 3.28
N GLN A 14 22.21 -16.90 3.89
CA GLN A 14 21.86 -16.44 5.23
C GLN A 14 20.99 -17.45 6.00
N SER A 15 21.22 -18.76 5.84
CA SER A 15 20.34 -19.85 6.29
C SER A 15 19.82 -19.70 7.72
N ASP A 16 20.71 -19.37 8.67
CA ASP A 16 20.41 -19.35 10.10
C ASP A 16 19.91 -17.98 10.60
N ARG A 17 19.85 -16.97 9.71
CA ARG A 17 19.30 -15.66 10.08
C ARG A 17 17.77 -15.73 10.13
N VAL A 18 17.20 -14.94 11.05
CA VAL A 18 15.75 -14.76 11.15
C VAL A 18 15.26 -14.02 9.93
N ALA A 19 14.40 -14.66 9.14
CA ALA A 19 13.73 -14.07 7.98
C ALA A 19 12.44 -13.36 8.38
N VAL A 20 11.63 -13.99 9.25
CA VAL A 20 10.35 -13.46 9.70
C VAL A 20 10.24 -13.60 11.21
N ARG A 21 9.68 -12.59 11.86
CA ARG A 21 9.43 -12.59 13.30
C ARG A 21 8.00 -12.09 13.57
N LEU A 22 7.32 -12.77 14.51
CA LEU A 22 6.02 -12.36 15.05
C LEU A 22 6.04 -12.56 16.57
N GLY A 23 6.08 -11.46 17.33
CA GLY A 23 6.34 -11.54 18.77
C GLY A 23 7.63 -12.31 19.06
N ASP A 24 7.57 -13.33 19.92
CA ASP A 24 8.72 -14.18 20.26
C ASP A 24 9.02 -15.26 19.21
N SER A 25 8.06 -15.57 18.34
CA SER A 25 8.24 -16.57 17.29
C SER A 25 9.18 -16.05 16.20
N LYS A 26 10.12 -16.89 15.79
CA LYS A 26 11.14 -16.61 14.78
C LYS A 26 11.17 -17.71 13.75
N THR A 27 11.17 -17.35 12.48
CA THR A 27 11.36 -18.25 11.34
C THR A 27 12.66 -17.87 10.64
N THR A 28 13.61 -18.77 10.54
CA THR A 28 14.87 -18.56 9.81
C THR A 28 14.65 -18.59 8.30
N TYR A 29 15.64 -18.10 7.53
CA TYR A 29 15.60 -18.22 6.07
C TYR A 29 15.56 -19.67 5.59
N ARG A 30 16.24 -20.58 6.27
CA ARG A 30 16.19 -22.02 6.01
C ARG A 30 14.78 -22.56 6.20
N GLU A 31 14.17 -22.31 7.36
CA GLU A 31 12.80 -22.75 7.64
C GLU A 31 11.79 -22.15 6.66
N LEU A 32 11.90 -20.86 6.35
CA LEU A 32 11.02 -20.22 5.37
C LEU A 32 11.14 -20.84 3.97
N ASP A 33 12.36 -21.18 3.53
CA ASP A 33 12.60 -21.85 2.25
C ASP A 33 12.04 -23.28 2.24
N GLU A 34 12.31 -24.07 3.28
CA GLU A 34 11.81 -25.43 3.44
C GLU A 34 10.27 -25.47 3.49
N ASP A 35 9.66 -24.60 4.29
CA ASP A 35 8.20 -24.53 4.42
C ASP A 35 7.54 -24.08 3.10
N SER A 36 8.14 -23.11 2.40
CA SER A 36 7.65 -22.72 1.07
C SER A 36 7.77 -23.87 0.05
N ALA A 37 8.80 -24.70 0.17
CA ALA A 37 8.95 -25.88 -0.69
C ALA A 37 7.88 -26.94 -0.40
N ARG A 38 7.47 -27.11 0.85
CA ARG A 38 6.37 -28.02 1.25
C ARG A 38 5.02 -27.51 0.77
N VAL A 39 4.73 -26.21 0.89
CA VAL A 39 3.52 -25.62 0.32
C VAL A 39 3.49 -25.78 -1.20
N ALA A 40 4.62 -25.60 -1.88
CA ALA A 40 4.71 -25.82 -3.33
C ALA A 40 4.43 -27.29 -3.69
N GLY A 41 4.94 -28.24 -2.92
CA GLY A 41 4.68 -29.66 -3.08
C GLY A 41 3.21 -30.01 -2.88
N LEU A 42 2.59 -29.51 -1.81
CA LEU A 42 1.16 -29.67 -1.54
C LEU A 42 0.30 -29.20 -2.72
N LEU A 43 0.61 -28.04 -3.27
CA LEU A 43 -0.14 -27.49 -4.40
C LEU A 43 0.05 -28.35 -5.67
N ARG A 44 1.27 -28.81 -5.95
CA ARG A 44 1.55 -29.73 -7.05
C ARG A 44 0.76 -31.04 -6.90
N ASP A 45 0.76 -31.62 -5.72
CA ASP A 45 0.09 -32.90 -5.43
C ASP A 45 -1.43 -32.78 -5.50
N ARG A 46 -1.97 -31.54 -5.35
CA ARG A 46 -3.37 -31.17 -5.64
C ARG A 46 -3.62 -30.81 -7.11
N GLY A 47 -2.67 -31.08 -8.00
CA GLY A 47 -2.83 -30.88 -9.44
C GLY A 47 -2.62 -29.44 -9.93
N MET A 48 -2.02 -28.56 -9.11
CA MET A 48 -1.68 -27.21 -9.56
C MET A 48 -0.63 -27.27 -10.67
N GLN A 49 -0.88 -26.55 -11.75
CA GLN A 49 0.04 -26.36 -12.87
C GLN A 49 0.62 -24.94 -12.86
N PRO A 50 1.82 -24.72 -13.44
CA PRO A 50 2.37 -23.38 -13.61
C PRO A 50 1.37 -22.44 -14.29
N GLY A 51 1.20 -21.23 -13.74
CA GLY A 51 0.22 -20.23 -14.17
C GLY A 51 -1.17 -20.38 -13.55
N HIS A 52 -1.46 -21.44 -12.79
CA HIS A 52 -2.70 -21.49 -12.01
C HIS A 52 -2.68 -20.44 -10.90
N ARG A 53 -3.85 -19.88 -10.59
CA ARG A 53 -4.05 -18.82 -9.59
C ARG A 53 -4.44 -19.44 -8.27
N VAL A 54 -3.88 -18.88 -7.18
CA VAL A 54 -4.12 -19.31 -5.81
C VAL A 54 -4.40 -18.08 -4.94
N GLY A 55 -5.56 -18.06 -4.30
CA GLY A 55 -5.94 -17.03 -3.34
C GLY A 55 -5.14 -17.14 -2.03
N ILE A 56 -4.75 -15.99 -1.46
CA ILE A 56 -4.16 -15.90 -0.12
C ILE A 56 -4.92 -14.84 0.66
N MET A 57 -5.72 -15.27 1.62
CA MET A 57 -6.56 -14.43 2.50
C MET A 57 -6.06 -14.55 3.94
N LEU A 58 -4.85 -14.03 4.19
CA LEU A 58 -4.14 -14.12 5.47
C LEU A 58 -3.77 -12.72 5.99
N PRO A 59 -3.78 -12.49 7.31
CA PRO A 59 -3.21 -11.28 7.90
C PRO A 59 -1.67 -11.31 7.83
N ASN A 60 -1.01 -10.31 8.44
CA ASN A 60 0.45 -10.26 8.53
C ASN A 60 0.98 -11.30 9.53
N VAL A 61 1.12 -12.53 9.09
CA VAL A 61 1.62 -13.67 9.86
C VAL A 61 2.70 -14.42 9.05
N PRO A 62 3.60 -15.19 9.67
CA PRO A 62 4.64 -15.95 8.97
C PRO A 62 4.08 -16.83 7.85
N GLN A 63 2.91 -17.43 8.05
CA GLN A 63 2.22 -18.26 7.08
C GLN A 63 1.88 -17.53 5.77
N PHE A 64 1.74 -16.20 5.81
CA PHE A 64 1.58 -15.41 4.58
C PHE A 64 2.84 -15.52 3.72
N ALA A 65 4.02 -15.30 4.29
CA ALA A 65 5.29 -15.39 3.56
C ALA A 65 5.54 -16.81 3.04
N VAL A 66 5.33 -17.83 3.88
CA VAL A 66 5.44 -19.24 3.50
C VAL A 66 4.54 -19.56 2.31
N THR A 67 3.27 -19.19 2.37
CA THR A 67 2.28 -19.48 1.32
C THR A 67 2.57 -18.70 0.05
N TYR A 68 2.92 -17.40 0.18
CA TYR A 68 3.26 -16.53 -0.95
C TYR A 68 4.41 -17.09 -1.78
N TYR A 69 5.53 -17.40 -1.11
CA TYR A 69 6.68 -17.98 -1.79
C TYR A 69 6.44 -19.43 -2.24
N GLY A 70 5.61 -20.19 -1.53
CA GLY A 70 5.20 -21.53 -1.91
C GLY A 70 4.43 -21.57 -3.23
N VAL A 71 3.44 -20.69 -3.38
CA VAL A 71 2.68 -20.55 -4.65
C VAL A 71 3.61 -20.15 -5.80
N LEU A 72 4.46 -19.13 -5.60
CA LEU A 72 5.41 -18.68 -6.62
C LEU A 72 6.44 -19.77 -6.96
N ARG A 73 6.94 -20.51 -5.96
CA ARG A 73 7.89 -21.63 -6.14
C ARG A 73 7.32 -22.72 -7.05
N ALA A 74 6.04 -23.02 -6.89
CA ALA A 74 5.32 -23.96 -7.74
C ALA A 74 4.97 -23.41 -9.15
N GLY A 75 5.38 -22.18 -9.45
CA GLY A 75 5.08 -21.47 -10.71
C GLY A 75 3.66 -20.92 -10.78
N GLY A 76 2.94 -20.86 -9.67
CA GLY A 76 1.60 -20.31 -9.58
C GLY A 76 1.56 -18.78 -9.54
N VAL A 77 0.34 -18.24 -9.62
CA VAL A 77 0.03 -16.81 -9.54
C VAL A 77 -0.70 -16.53 -8.24
N VAL A 78 -0.20 -15.61 -7.45
CA VAL A 78 -0.82 -15.23 -6.16
C VAL A 78 -1.95 -14.22 -6.37
N ILE A 79 -3.10 -14.48 -5.74
CA ILE A 79 -4.21 -13.53 -5.61
C ILE A 79 -4.28 -13.11 -4.13
N PRO A 80 -3.57 -12.06 -3.72
CA PRO A 80 -3.60 -11.63 -2.33
C PRO A 80 -4.93 -10.93 -2.04
N MET A 81 -5.55 -11.30 -0.93
CA MET A 81 -6.90 -10.88 -0.56
C MET A 81 -6.91 -10.32 0.87
N ASN A 82 -7.67 -9.24 1.07
CA ASN A 82 -7.91 -8.72 2.41
C ASN A 82 -8.66 -9.79 3.24
N PRO A 83 -8.16 -10.17 4.44
CA PRO A 83 -8.84 -11.17 5.28
C PRO A 83 -10.25 -10.77 5.72
N LEU A 84 -10.62 -9.49 5.63
CA LEU A 84 -11.94 -8.99 6.01
C LEU A 84 -12.99 -9.07 4.90
N LEU A 85 -12.64 -9.56 3.70
CA LEU A 85 -13.57 -9.71 2.59
C LEU A 85 -14.71 -10.65 2.96
N LYS A 86 -15.91 -10.34 2.46
CA LYS A 86 -17.09 -11.17 2.61
C LYS A 86 -17.20 -12.24 1.52
N ALA A 87 -17.97 -13.28 1.78
CA ALA A 87 -18.13 -14.42 0.88
C ALA A 87 -18.38 -14.02 -0.58
N ARG A 88 -19.23 -13.01 -0.82
CA ARG A 88 -19.50 -12.49 -2.17
C ARG A 88 -18.26 -11.90 -2.85
N GLU A 89 -17.43 -11.18 -2.11
CA GLU A 89 -16.22 -10.57 -2.63
C GLU A 89 -15.14 -11.62 -2.89
N VAL A 90 -15.00 -12.58 -1.96
CA VAL A 90 -14.11 -13.74 -2.13
C VAL A 90 -14.50 -14.53 -3.37
N ALA A 91 -15.77 -14.81 -3.55
CA ALA A 91 -16.30 -15.52 -4.73
C ALA A 91 -16.00 -14.75 -6.03
N TYR A 92 -16.16 -13.42 -6.00
CA TYR A 92 -15.83 -12.59 -7.16
C TYR A 92 -14.34 -12.66 -7.52
N TYR A 93 -13.43 -12.50 -6.56
CA TYR A 93 -11.99 -12.51 -6.83
C TYR A 93 -11.51 -13.87 -7.34
N LEU A 94 -11.98 -14.95 -6.71
CA LEU A 94 -11.62 -16.31 -7.14
C LEU A 94 -12.20 -16.64 -8.51
N GLY A 95 -13.46 -16.30 -8.76
CA GLY A 95 -14.13 -16.55 -10.02
C GLY A 95 -13.55 -15.76 -11.18
N ASP A 96 -13.34 -14.45 -11.01
CA ASP A 96 -12.75 -13.58 -12.05
C ASP A 96 -11.30 -13.99 -12.36
N ALA A 97 -10.50 -14.33 -11.34
CA ALA A 97 -9.15 -14.84 -11.54
C ALA A 97 -9.14 -16.29 -12.06
N GLY A 98 -10.23 -17.05 -11.96
CA GLY A 98 -10.27 -18.49 -12.19
C GLY A 98 -9.35 -19.25 -11.22
N ALA A 99 -9.25 -18.81 -9.97
CA ALA A 99 -8.50 -19.49 -8.94
C ALA A 99 -9.27 -20.69 -8.39
N ARG A 100 -8.57 -21.82 -8.20
CA ARG A 100 -9.17 -23.07 -7.70
C ARG A 100 -8.76 -23.44 -6.28
N SER A 101 -7.85 -22.69 -5.68
CA SER A 101 -7.40 -22.88 -4.31
C SER A 101 -7.30 -21.55 -3.59
N LEU A 102 -7.64 -21.54 -2.30
CA LEU A 102 -7.59 -20.39 -1.42
C LEU A 102 -6.97 -20.82 -0.08
N PHE A 103 -5.87 -20.22 0.33
CA PHE A 103 -5.39 -20.28 1.70
C PHE A 103 -6.10 -19.20 2.51
N ALA A 104 -6.84 -19.60 3.54
CA ALA A 104 -7.70 -18.70 4.30
C ALA A 104 -7.37 -18.75 5.80
N TRP A 105 -7.29 -17.58 6.45
CA TRP A 105 -7.07 -17.50 7.89
C TRP A 105 -8.23 -18.07 8.69
N HIS A 106 -7.95 -18.89 9.69
CA HIS A 106 -8.96 -19.58 10.48
C HIS A 106 -10.00 -18.65 11.12
N GLY A 107 -9.60 -17.43 11.54
CA GLY A 107 -10.51 -16.45 12.12
C GLY A 107 -11.53 -15.86 11.14
N PHE A 108 -11.40 -16.12 9.84
CA PHE A 108 -12.32 -15.68 8.78
C PHE A 108 -12.74 -16.85 7.87
N ALA A 109 -12.64 -18.08 8.38
CA ALA A 109 -12.85 -19.31 7.60
C ALA A 109 -14.26 -19.38 7.01
N ASP A 110 -15.29 -18.96 7.74
CA ASP A 110 -16.70 -19.06 7.30
C ASP A 110 -16.93 -18.28 5.99
N GLU A 111 -16.50 -17.02 5.96
CA GLU A 111 -16.64 -16.16 4.77
C GLU A 111 -15.77 -16.69 3.60
N ALA A 112 -14.56 -17.13 3.90
CA ALA A 112 -13.64 -17.66 2.92
C ALA A 112 -14.14 -18.96 2.29
N GLN A 113 -14.63 -19.92 3.09
CA GLN A 113 -15.18 -21.19 2.63
C GLN A 113 -16.48 -21.00 1.84
N ALA A 114 -17.37 -20.11 2.32
CA ALA A 114 -18.60 -19.80 1.61
C ALA A 114 -18.31 -19.17 0.23
N GLY A 115 -17.35 -18.23 0.15
CA GLY A 115 -16.94 -17.60 -1.10
C GLY A 115 -16.23 -18.58 -2.04
N ALA A 116 -15.30 -19.39 -1.52
CA ALA A 116 -14.61 -20.42 -2.29
C ALA A 116 -15.59 -21.44 -2.87
N LYS A 117 -16.58 -21.90 -2.10
CA LYS A 117 -17.64 -22.80 -2.58
C LYS A 117 -18.45 -22.18 -3.74
N GLN A 118 -18.77 -20.88 -3.68
CA GLN A 118 -19.48 -20.20 -4.76
C GLN A 118 -18.62 -20.10 -6.05
N ALA A 119 -17.30 -20.02 -5.92
CA ALA A 119 -16.35 -19.97 -7.03
C ALA A 119 -15.83 -21.35 -7.48
N GLU A 120 -16.37 -22.43 -6.95
CA GLU A 120 -15.91 -23.82 -7.20
C GLU A 120 -14.42 -24.00 -6.87
N ALA A 121 -13.92 -23.30 -5.84
CA ALA A 121 -12.55 -23.37 -5.35
C ALA A 121 -12.48 -24.12 -4.00
N GLU A 122 -11.32 -24.73 -3.71
CA GLU A 122 -11.03 -25.35 -2.43
C GLU A 122 -10.43 -24.32 -1.45
N ALA A 123 -11.02 -24.21 -0.26
CA ALA A 123 -10.44 -23.41 0.82
C ALA A 123 -9.59 -24.29 1.76
N ILE A 124 -8.32 -23.95 1.89
CA ILE A 124 -7.36 -24.54 2.83
C ILE A 124 -7.29 -23.59 4.01
N VAL A 125 -7.83 -24.03 5.15
CA VAL A 125 -7.84 -23.20 6.36
C VAL A 125 -6.43 -23.21 6.99
N VAL A 126 -5.91 -22.02 7.23
CA VAL A 126 -4.62 -21.78 7.88
C VAL A 126 -4.87 -21.40 9.33
N ASP A 127 -4.52 -22.30 10.23
CA ASP A 127 -4.51 -22.10 11.67
C ASP A 127 -3.08 -22.29 12.17
N PRO A 128 -2.47 -21.31 12.85
CA PRO A 128 -1.08 -21.43 13.35
C PRO A 128 -0.83 -22.66 14.21
N ALA A 129 -1.83 -23.10 14.97
CA ALA A 129 -1.69 -24.26 15.86
C ALA A 129 -1.58 -25.59 15.11
N THR A 130 -2.09 -25.66 13.89
CA THR A 130 -2.15 -26.90 13.10
C THR A 130 -1.48 -26.80 11.74
N PHE A 131 -0.94 -25.62 11.37
CA PHE A 131 -0.36 -25.36 10.05
C PHE A 131 0.70 -26.38 9.66
N ASP A 132 1.60 -26.70 10.57
CA ASP A 132 2.66 -27.66 10.32
C ASP A 132 2.11 -29.06 10.02
N GLN A 133 1.07 -29.47 10.74
CA GLN A 133 0.46 -30.80 10.59
C GLN A 133 -0.45 -30.91 9.36
N VAL A 134 -1.22 -29.86 9.08
CA VAL A 134 -2.25 -29.87 8.04
C VAL A 134 -1.73 -29.43 6.68
N VAL A 135 -0.79 -28.47 6.66
CA VAL A 135 -0.27 -27.89 5.43
C VAL A 135 1.13 -28.38 5.12
N LEU A 136 2.08 -28.22 6.05
CA LEU A 136 3.48 -28.54 5.79
C LEU A 136 3.73 -30.05 5.72
N ALA A 137 3.15 -30.83 6.62
CA ALA A 137 3.32 -32.29 6.61
C ALA A 137 2.60 -32.99 5.44
N ALA A 138 1.63 -32.34 4.82
CA ALA A 138 0.87 -32.88 3.69
C ALA A 138 1.59 -32.74 2.35
N GLY A 139 2.66 -31.94 2.25
CA GLY A 139 3.40 -31.67 1.01
C GLY A 139 4.81 -32.24 1.03
N GLU A 140 5.15 -33.09 0.06
CA GLU A 140 6.55 -33.42 -0.21
C GLU A 140 7.27 -32.20 -0.78
N PRO A 141 8.43 -31.79 -0.19
CA PRO A 141 9.08 -30.57 -0.62
C PRO A 141 9.40 -30.52 -2.12
N LEU A 142 9.03 -29.45 -2.79
CA LEU A 142 9.43 -29.21 -4.17
C LEU A 142 10.89 -28.74 -4.20
N GLY A 143 11.81 -29.61 -4.64
CA GLY A 143 13.26 -29.38 -4.53
C GLY A 143 13.79 -28.20 -5.35
N ALA A 144 13.12 -27.83 -6.45
CA ALA A 144 13.53 -26.71 -7.31
C ALA A 144 12.38 -25.70 -7.50
N VAL A 145 12.75 -24.45 -7.70
CA VAL A 145 11.80 -23.42 -8.15
C VAL A 145 11.41 -23.68 -9.58
N VAL A 146 10.10 -23.70 -9.87
CA VAL A 146 9.60 -23.86 -11.24
C VAL A 146 10.02 -22.65 -12.07
N GLU A 147 10.64 -22.89 -13.21
CA GLU A 147 11.06 -21.82 -14.11
C GLU A 147 9.86 -21.05 -14.66
N ARG A 148 10.00 -19.72 -14.62
CA ARG A 148 9.04 -18.78 -15.19
C ARG A 148 9.77 -17.78 -16.07
N ARG A 149 9.07 -17.24 -17.07
CA ARG A 149 9.57 -16.10 -17.84
C ARG A 149 9.48 -14.84 -16.96
N GLU A 150 10.29 -13.84 -17.26
CA GLU A 150 10.22 -12.56 -16.51
C GLU A 150 8.87 -11.84 -16.70
N ASP A 151 8.26 -11.99 -17.87
CA ASP A 151 6.97 -11.42 -18.26
C ASP A 151 5.76 -12.28 -17.89
N ASP A 152 5.97 -13.44 -17.26
CA ASP A 152 4.89 -14.24 -16.69
C ASP A 152 4.32 -13.52 -15.46
N THR A 153 2.99 -13.60 -15.32
CA THR A 153 2.28 -13.03 -14.16
C THR A 153 2.65 -13.79 -12.89
N ALA A 154 3.06 -13.05 -11.87
CA ALA A 154 3.38 -13.56 -10.53
C ALA A 154 2.26 -13.28 -9.52
N VAL A 155 1.64 -12.10 -9.63
CA VAL A 155 0.59 -11.64 -8.72
C VAL A 155 -0.50 -10.94 -9.53
N ILE A 156 -1.77 -11.16 -9.15
CA ILE A 156 -2.90 -10.35 -9.62
C ILE A 156 -3.47 -9.62 -8.41
N LEU A 157 -3.31 -8.30 -8.39
CA LEU A 157 -3.82 -7.42 -7.33
C LEU A 157 -5.13 -6.78 -7.75
N TYR A 158 -6.19 -7.05 -7.00
CA TYR A 158 -7.48 -6.42 -7.25
C TYR A 158 -7.55 -5.01 -6.68
N THR A 159 -7.80 -4.03 -7.54
CA THR A 159 -7.95 -2.62 -7.19
C THR A 159 -9.42 -2.20 -7.33
N SER A 160 -9.87 -1.30 -6.47
CA SER A 160 -11.19 -0.70 -6.58
C SER A 160 -11.21 0.26 -7.78
N GLY A 161 -11.59 -0.26 -8.95
CA GLY A 161 -11.70 0.55 -10.16
C GLY A 161 -12.75 1.66 -10.05
N THR A 162 -12.64 2.64 -10.94
CA THR A 162 -13.60 3.77 -11.06
C THR A 162 -15.00 3.32 -11.50
N THR A 163 -15.15 2.09 -12.01
CA THR A 163 -16.40 1.53 -12.59
C THR A 163 -17.22 0.67 -11.64
N GLY A 164 -16.84 0.61 -10.35
CA GLY A 164 -17.60 -0.07 -9.30
C GLY A 164 -17.22 -1.54 -9.04
N GLN A 165 -16.66 -2.26 -10.02
CA GLN A 165 -16.16 -3.63 -9.83
C GLN A 165 -14.63 -3.62 -9.75
N PRO A 166 -14.01 -4.34 -8.78
CA PRO A 166 -12.57 -4.46 -8.70
C PRO A 166 -11.97 -5.09 -9.96
N LYS A 167 -10.79 -4.59 -10.38
CA LYS A 167 -10.02 -5.10 -11.52
C LYS A 167 -8.71 -5.69 -11.04
N GLY A 168 -8.32 -6.81 -11.60
CA GLY A 168 -7.05 -7.46 -11.27
C GLY A 168 -5.89 -6.87 -12.08
N ALA A 169 -4.99 -6.13 -11.45
CA ALA A 169 -3.73 -5.69 -12.07
C ALA A 169 -2.73 -6.85 -12.12
N GLU A 170 -2.27 -7.22 -13.32
CA GLU A 170 -1.28 -8.29 -13.51
C GLU A 170 0.13 -7.76 -13.30
N LEU A 171 0.79 -8.23 -12.24
CA LEU A 171 2.19 -7.92 -11.95
C LEU A 171 3.07 -9.12 -12.29
N THR A 172 4.08 -8.89 -13.11
CA THR A 172 5.01 -9.94 -13.56
C THR A 172 6.09 -10.20 -12.52
N HIS A 173 6.80 -11.32 -12.67
CA HIS A 173 7.97 -11.62 -11.85
C HIS A 173 9.02 -10.51 -11.95
N ALA A 174 9.24 -9.95 -13.15
CA ALA A 174 10.19 -8.85 -13.36
C ALA A 174 9.72 -7.55 -12.70
N ASN A 175 8.42 -7.19 -12.79
CA ASN A 175 7.89 -6.01 -12.15
C ASN A 175 8.23 -6.01 -10.65
N LEU A 176 7.86 -7.09 -9.95
CA LEU A 176 8.04 -7.21 -8.51
C LEU A 176 9.51 -7.32 -8.10
N ALA A 177 10.30 -8.13 -8.81
CA ALA A 177 11.71 -8.32 -8.48
C ALA A 177 12.52 -7.04 -8.64
N ARG A 178 12.33 -6.31 -9.77
CA ARG A 178 13.05 -5.06 -10.02
C ARG A 178 12.62 -3.94 -9.10
N ASN A 179 11.33 -3.86 -8.79
CA ASN A 179 10.81 -2.85 -7.85
C ASN A 179 11.29 -3.09 -6.42
N ALA A 180 11.33 -4.36 -5.97
CA ALA A 180 11.91 -4.73 -4.68
C ALA A 180 13.43 -4.45 -4.63
N ASP A 181 14.16 -4.69 -5.73
CA ASP A 181 15.59 -4.40 -5.83
C ASP A 181 15.88 -2.90 -5.69
N VAL A 182 15.17 -2.05 -6.43
CA VAL A 182 15.30 -0.59 -6.30
C VAL A 182 14.95 -0.13 -4.89
N THR A 183 13.88 -0.66 -4.30
CA THR A 183 13.48 -0.31 -2.93
C THR A 183 14.60 -0.64 -1.93
N ARG A 184 15.17 -1.86 -2.02
CA ARG A 184 16.23 -2.27 -1.09
C ARG A 184 17.55 -1.54 -1.30
N THR A 185 17.95 -1.24 -2.56
CA THR A 185 19.26 -0.68 -2.86
C THR A 185 19.29 0.83 -2.79
N ASP A 186 18.34 1.48 -3.46
CA ASP A 186 18.40 2.92 -3.71
C ASP A 186 17.67 3.71 -2.61
N LEU A 187 16.56 3.17 -2.08
CA LEU A 187 15.74 3.89 -1.11
C LEU A 187 16.07 3.51 0.34
N LEU A 188 15.96 2.24 0.69
CA LEU A 188 16.12 1.77 2.06
C LEU A 188 17.56 1.38 2.42
N ARG A 189 18.40 1.09 1.42
CA ARG A 189 19.79 0.61 1.57
C ARG A 189 19.85 -0.56 2.56
N LEU A 190 18.99 -1.55 2.31
CA LEU A 190 18.86 -2.71 3.19
C LEU A 190 20.07 -3.62 3.12
N THR A 191 20.45 -4.10 4.29
CA THR A 191 21.46 -5.13 4.50
C THR A 191 20.86 -6.29 5.29
N ALA A 192 21.54 -7.40 5.34
CA ALA A 192 21.13 -8.53 6.17
C ALA A 192 21.04 -8.19 7.68
N GLY A 193 21.67 -7.09 8.13
CA GLY A 193 21.61 -6.60 9.52
C GLY A 193 20.32 -5.84 9.87
N ASP A 194 19.52 -5.47 8.89
CA ASP A 194 18.34 -4.65 9.10
C ASP A 194 17.13 -5.48 9.60
N VAL A 195 16.24 -4.78 10.29
CA VAL A 195 14.92 -5.29 10.71
C VAL A 195 13.86 -4.34 10.13
N VAL A 196 13.05 -4.87 9.22
CA VAL A 196 11.97 -4.15 8.55
C VAL A 196 10.67 -4.35 9.33
N PHE A 197 10.02 -3.28 9.77
CA PHE A 197 8.73 -3.36 10.42
C PHE A 197 7.62 -3.69 9.42
N GLY A 198 6.91 -4.78 9.65
CA GLY A 198 5.85 -5.33 8.79
C GLY A 198 4.44 -5.02 9.29
N GLY A 199 4.12 -3.74 9.48
CA GLY A 199 2.77 -3.29 9.88
C GLY A 199 1.85 -2.93 8.71
N LEU A 200 2.39 -2.76 7.49
CA LEU A 200 1.58 -2.61 6.29
C LEU A 200 0.99 -3.97 5.88
N PRO A 201 -0.27 -4.01 5.42
CA PRO A 201 -0.87 -5.26 4.97
C PRO A 201 -0.09 -5.93 3.84
N LEU A 202 0.32 -7.19 4.01
CA LEU A 202 1.06 -7.95 3.01
C LEU A 202 0.21 -8.32 1.79
N PHE A 203 -1.11 -8.28 1.91
CA PHE A 203 -2.01 -8.45 0.76
C PHE A 203 -2.09 -7.22 -0.16
N HIS A 204 -1.49 -6.09 0.24
CA HIS A 204 -1.39 -4.88 -0.55
C HIS A 204 0.01 -4.72 -1.15
N SER A 205 0.12 -4.17 -2.38
CA SER A 205 1.39 -4.01 -3.10
C SER A 205 2.49 -3.33 -2.30
N PHE A 206 2.15 -2.31 -1.49
CA PHE A 206 3.12 -1.57 -0.69
C PHE A 206 3.76 -2.45 0.40
N GLY A 207 2.95 -3.15 1.19
CA GLY A 207 3.45 -4.13 2.18
C GLY A 207 4.19 -5.29 1.50
N GLN A 208 3.66 -5.79 0.40
CA GLN A 208 4.24 -6.93 -0.30
C GLN A 208 5.62 -6.62 -0.90
N THR A 209 5.77 -5.49 -1.61
CA THR A 209 7.04 -5.15 -2.27
C THR A 209 8.02 -4.46 -1.33
N CYS A 210 7.58 -3.42 -0.62
CA CYS A 210 8.50 -2.58 0.16
C CYS A 210 8.85 -3.16 1.53
N THR A 211 8.09 -4.16 2.02
CA THR A 211 8.45 -4.86 3.25
C THR A 211 8.83 -6.31 2.98
N LEU A 212 7.93 -7.18 2.52
CA LEU A 212 8.20 -8.60 2.36
C LEU A 212 9.29 -8.89 1.31
N ASN A 213 9.08 -8.47 0.06
CA ASN A 213 10.02 -8.79 -1.03
C ASN A 213 11.37 -8.07 -0.85
N ALA A 214 11.36 -6.81 -0.38
CA ALA A 214 12.58 -6.05 -0.10
C ALA A 214 13.38 -6.68 1.05
N ALA A 215 12.73 -7.12 2.14
CA ALA A 215 13.39 -7.82 3.23
C ALA A 215 13.98 -9.15 2.75
N VAL A 216 13.21 -9.95 2.02
CA VAL A 216 13.68 -11.27 1.56
C VAL A 216 14.88 -11.14 0.63
N VAL A 217 14.84 -10.24 -0.37
CA VAL A 217 15.95 -10.09 -1.34
C VAL A 217 17.22 -9.50 -0.71
N SER A 218 17.11 -8.83 0.45
CA SER A 218 18.26 -8.30 1.20
C SER A 218 18.80 -9.26 2.28
N GLY A 219 18.10 -10.36 2.58
CA GLY A 219 18.44 -11.24 3.69
C GLY A 219 18.18 -10.62 5.07
N SER A 220 17.36 -9.57 5.16
CA SER A 220 16.98 -8.88 6.40
C SER A 220 15.79 -9.54 7.10
N CYS A 221 15.53 -9.16 8.34
CA CYS A 221 14.39 -9.67 9.10
C CYS A 221 13.12 -8.85 8.84
N LEU A 222 12.00 -9.49 8.52
CA LEU A 222 10.68 -8.89 8.51
C LEU A 222 9.99 -9.11 9.87
N SER A 223 9.79 -8.05 10.63
CA SER A 223 9.13 -8.06 11.94
C SER A 223 7.66 -7.71 11.80
N LEU A 224 6.78 -8.70 11.90
CA LEU A 224 5.36 -8.58 11.59
C LEU A 224 4.53 -8.02 12.76
N LEU A 225 3.52 -7.25 12.40
CA LEU A 225 2.40 -6.88 13.25
C LEU A 225 1.08 -7.21 12.50
N PRO A 226 0.25 -8.15 12.98
CA PRO A 226 -0.93 -8.63 12.26
C PRO A 226 -1.98 -7.55 11.99
N ARG A 227 -2.13 -6.62 12.92
CA ARG A 227 -3.00 -5.45 12.83
C ARG A 227 -2.29 -4.26 13.44
N PHE A 228 -2.25 -3.14 12.73
CA PHE A 228 -1.65 -1.93 13.25
C PHE A 228 -2.42 -1.40 14.46
N ASP A 229 -1.70 -1.22 15.54
CA ASP A 229 -2.07 -0.50 16.75
C ASP A 229 -0.82 0.31 17.17
N PRO A 230 -0.94 1.61 17.46
CA PRO A 230 0.24 2.45 17.67
C PRO A 230 1.06 2.04 18.90
N GLY A 231 0.44 1.59 19.98
CA GLY A 231 1.14 1.10 21.17
C GLY A 231 1.92 -0.19 20.90
N GLN A 232 1.26 -1.17 20.26
CA GLN A 232 1.93 -2.41 19.85
C GLN A 232 3.02 -2.16 18.81
N ALA A 233 2.81 -1.22 17.89
CA ALA A 233 3.82 -0.86 16.90
C ALA A 233 5.07 -0.26 17.58
N LEU A 234 4.92 0.68 18.53
CA LEU A 234 6.02 1.21 19.32
C LEU A 234 6.76 0.12 20.09
N GLN A 235 6.02 -0.81 20.71
CA GLN A 235 6.61 -1.95 21.40
C GLN A 235 7.45 -2.81 20.46
N VAL A 236 6.90 -3.20 19.29
CA VAL A 236 7.62 -4.01 18.29
C VAL A 236 8.85 -3.27 17.75
N LEU A 237 8.73 -1.96 17.46
CA LEU A 237 9.85 -1.13 17.01
C LEU A 237 11.00 -1.15 18.02
N ALA A 238 10.69 -1.02 19.31
CA ALA A 238 11.67 -1.03 20.39
C ALA A 238 12.26 -2.44 20.66
N GLU A 239 11.41 -3.43 20.94
CA GLU A 239 11.84 -4.78 21.33
C GLU A 239 12.58 -5.52 20.22
N HIS A 240 12.15 -5.33 18.96
CA HIS A 240 12.79 -5.97 17.82
C HIS A 240 13.89 -5.10 17.21
N ARG A 241 14.14 -3.91 17.76
CA ARG A 241 15.12 -2.94 17.27
C ARG A 241 14.98 -2.70 15.79
N ALA A 242 13.73 -2.41 15.34
CA ALA A 242 13.45 -2.20 13.94
C ALA A 242 14.25 -1.00 13.39
N THR A 243 14.89 -1.19 12.24
CA THR A 243 15.74 -0.18 11.60
C THR A 243 15.03 0.55 10.48
N VAL A 244 13.94 -0.04 9.98
CA VAL A 244 13.14 0.46 8.86
C VAL A 244 11.66 0.38 9.19
N PHE A 245 10.94 1.48 8.94
CA PHE A 245 9.48 1.57 9.05
C PHE A 245 8.87 1.97 7.71
N ALA A 246 7.92 1.18 7.22
CA ALA A 246 7.10 1.52 6.07
C ALA A 246 5.66 1.72 6.54
N GLY A 247 5.05 2.86 6.20
CA GLY A 247 3.72 3.19 6.65
C GLY A 247 2.96 4.16 5.75
N VAL A 248 1.68 4.32 6.03
CA VAL A 248 0.85 5.38 5.46
C VAL A 248 0.78 6.57 6.43
N PRO A 249 0.47 7.79 5.98
CA PRO A 249 0.50 8.98 6.83
C PRO A 249 -0.26 8.88 8.15
N THR A 250 -1.40 8.19 8.15
CA THR A 250 -2.20 7.98 9.37
C THR A 250 -1.47 7.13 10.42
N MET A 251 -0.61 6.20 10.01
CA MET A 251 0.23 5.43 10.94
C MET A 251 1.29 6.34 11.58
N TYR A 252 1.91 7.22 10.82
CA TYR A 252 2.86 8.22 11.33
C TYR A 252 2.21 9.16 12.34
N GLY A 253 1.05 9.72 11.99
CA GLY A 253 0.27 10.57 12.89
C GLY A 253 -0.11 9.87 14.20
N ALA A 254 -0.53 8.59 14.13
CA ALA A 254 -0.90 7.81 15.29
C ALA A 254 0.30 7.52 16.23
N LEU A 255 1.46 7.16 15.66
CA LEU A 255 2.69 6.98 16.45
C LEU A 255 3.16 8.29 17.08
N LEU A 256 3.14 9.37 16.31
CA LEU A 256 3.54 10.70 16.76
C LEU A 256 2.67 11.19 17.91
N SER A 257 1.38 10.92 17.88
CA SER A 257 0.40 11.37 18.89
C SER A 257 0.24 10.40 20.07
N HIS A 258 0.97 9.26 20.08
CA HIS A 258 0.84 8.29 21.18
C HIS A 258 1.37 8.88 22.50
N PRO A 259 0.58 8.86 23.61
CA PRO A 259 0.95 9.52 24.84
C PRO A 259 2.24 8.97 25.47
N ASP A 260 2.45 7.66 25.41
CA ASP A 260 3.60 6.98 26.00
C ASP A 260 4.76 6.80 25.03
N ARG A 261 4.76 7.50 23.88
CA ARG A 261 5.80 7.37 22.85
C ARG A 261 7.22 7.43 23.39
N ALA A 262 7.47 8.36 24.33
CA ALA A 262 8.80 8.59 24.91
C ALA A 262 9.30 7.44 25.82
N ALA A 263 8.42 6.49 26.18
CA ALA A 263 8.80 5.33 26.98
C ALA A 263 9.48 4.21 26.16
N TYR A 264 9.40 4.28 24.84
CA TYR A 264 9.94 3.25 23.93
C TYR A 264 11.27 3.71 23.32
N ASP A 265 12.29 2.86 23.43
CA ASP A 265 13.59 3.08 22.77
C ASP A 265 13.51 2.65 21.30
N VAL A 266 13.22 3.59 20.42
CA VAL A 266 13.16 3.38 18.97
C VAL A 266 14.40 3.91 18.25
N SER A 267 15.51 4.13 18.96
CA SER A 267 16.77 4.70 18.43
C SER A 267 17.45 3.88 17.34
N ALA A 268 17.04 2.63 17.15
CA ALA A 268 17.50 1.78 16.05
C ALA A 268 16.90 2.20 14.69
N LEU A 269 15.77 2.94 14.70
CA LEU A 269 15.07 3.37 13.48
C LEU A 269 15.91 4.41 12.72
N ARG A 270 16.28 4.08 11.48
CA ARG A 270 17.18 4.94 10.67
C ARG A 270 16.48 5.55 9.46
N VAL A 271 15.55 4.82 8.84
CA VAL A 271 14.82 5.26 7.65
C VAL A 271 13.39 4.78 7.66
N CYS A 272 12.50 5.67 7.28
CA CYS A 272 11.08 5.41 7.11
C CYS A 272 10.66 5.74 5.70
N ILE A 273 9.66 5.04 5.17
CA ILE A 273 9.04 5.35 3.88
C ILE A 273 7.55 5.56 4.04
N SER A 274 7.05 6.66 3.52
CA SER A 274 5.63 7.00 3.49
C SER A 274 5.09 6.94 2.07
N GLY A 275 3.92 6.33 1.90
CA GLY A 275 3.24 6.24 0.61
C GLY A 275 1.77 5.87 0.76
N GLY A 276 1.08 5.69 -0.39
CA GLY A 276 -0.34 5.33 -0.43
C GLY A 276 -1.31 6.51 -0.23
N ALA A 277 -0.87 7.58 0.40
CA ALA A 277 -1.54 8.87 0.49
C ALA A 277 -0.49 9.97 0.62
N ALA A 278 -0.89 11.23 0.40
CA ALA A 278 -0.03 12.37 0.61
C ALA A 278 0.35 12.50 2.09
N MET A 279 1.61 12.74 2.36
CA MET A 279 2.13 12.95 3.72
C MET A 279 2.01 14.44 4.08
N PRO A 280 1.21 14.81 5.10
CA PRO A 280 1.20 16.20 5.56
C PRO A 280 2.60 16.62 6.02
N VAL A 281 3.06 17.78 5.57
CA VAL A 281 4.43 18.26 5.83
C VAL A 281 4.71 18.38 7.34
N GLU A 282 3.73 18.81 8.10
CA GLU A 282 3.86 18.95 9.57
C GLU A 282 3.98 17.59 10.27
N VAL A 283 3.28 16.55 9.77
CA VAL A 283 3.41 15.19 10.31
C VAL A 283 4.79 14.63 9.98
N LEU A 284 5.30 14.84 8.76
CA LEU A 284 6.63 14.41 8.35
C LEU A 284 7.71 15.02 9.24
N ARG A 285 7.71 16.35 9.39
CA ARG A 285 8.70 17.09 10.21
C ARG A 285 8.63 16.69 11.68
N GLY A 286 7.43 16.65 12.24
CA GLY A 286 7.23 16.23 13.62
C GLY A 286 7.69 14.80 13.89
N PHE A 287 7.50 13.90 12.92
CA PHE A 287 7.95 12.51 13.05
C PHE A 287 9.49 12.40 12.99
N GLU A 288 10.14 13.08 12.05
CA GLU A 288 11.61 13.11 11.97
C GLU A 288 12.25 13.67 13.25
N GLU A 289 11.70 14.77 13.78
CA GLU A 289 12.16 15.35 15.03
C GLU A 289 11.97 14.41 16.22
N ALA A 290 10.80 13.80 16.33
CA ALA A 290 10.45 12.97 17.48
C ALA A 290 11.13 11.60 17.50
N PHE A 291 11.42 11.01 16.33
CA PHE A 291 11.97 9.66 16.19
C PHE A 291 13.46 9.65 15.78
N GLY A 292 14.02 10.79 15.40
CA GLY A 292 15.43 10.92 15.01
C GLY A 292 15.81 10.13 13.76
N CYS A 293 14.85 9.91 12.86
CA CYS A 293 15.02 9.09 11.66
C CYS A 293 14.73 9.88 10.38
N LEU A 294 15.12 9.33 9.23
CA LEU A 294 14.85 9.90 7.92
C LEU A 294 13.49 9.41 7.40
N VAL A 295 12.60 10.30 6.98
CA VAL A 295 11.35 9.94 6.30
C VAL A 295 11.44 10.28 4.82
N LEU A 296 11.24 9.28 3.98
CA LEU A 296 11.18 9.42 2.53
C LEU A 296 9.73 9.29 2.07
N GLU A 297 9.18 10.34 1.49
CA GLU A 297 7.87 10.28 0.87
C GLU A 297 8.00 9.81 -0.57
N GLY A 298 7.08 8.94 -1.00
CA GLY A 298 7.03 8.42 -2.35
C GLY A 298 5.63 8.13 -2.85
N TYR A 299 5.59 7.75 -4.12
CA TYR A 299 4.35 7.55 -4.85
C TYR A 299 4.36 6.26 -5.65
N GLY A 300 3.17 5.71 -5.77
CA GLY A 300 2.92 4.55 -6.60
C GLY A 300 1.51 4.02 -6.44
N LEU A 301 1.17 3.07 -7.30
CA LEU A 301 -0.14 2.41 -7.38
C LEU A 301 0.07 0.90 -7.43
N SER A 302 -0.97 0.13 -7.21
CA SER A 302 -0.91 -1.32 -7.43
C SER A 302 -0.46 -1.65 -8.84
N GLU A 303 -0.91 -0.86 -9.81
CA GLU A 303 -0.55 -0.94 -11.23
C GLU A 303 0.92 -0.58 -11.54
N THR A 304 1.67 -0.08 -10.54
CA THR A 304 3.11 0.26 -10.66
C THR A 304 4.03 -0.51 -9.71
N SER A 305 3.60 -1.60 -9.08
CA SER A 305 4.36 -2.68 -8.40
C SER A 305 5.00 -2.42 -7.02
N PRO A 306 4.73 -1.43 -6.16
CA PRO A 306 3.95 -0.24 -6.43
C PRO A 306 4.80 0.99 -6.79
N VAL A 307 6.12 1.01 -6.49
CA VAL A 307 6.94 2.22 -6.45
C VAL A 307 7.19 2.80 -7.84
N ALA A 308 6.88 4.09 -8.02
CA ALA A 308 7.15 4.85 -9.21
C ALA A 308 8.11 6.03 -8.99
N SER A 309 7.95 6.77 -7.89
CA SER A 309 8.86 7.86 -7.51
C SER A 309 9.08 7.89 -6.00
N PHE A 310 10.20 8.47 -5.57
CA PHE A 310 10.53 8.66 -4.16
C PHE A 310 11.48 9.86 -3.97
N ASN A 311 11.40 10.49 -2.79
CA ASN A 311 12.52 11.26 -2.26
C ASN A 311 13.67 10.31 -1.92
N HIS A 312 14.89 10.65 -2.27
CA HIS A 312 16.06 9.80 -2.10
C HIS A 312 16.88 10.17 -0.84
N PRO A 313 17.52 9.19 -0.17
CA PRO A 313 18.28 9.45 1.06
C PRO A 313 19.58 10.25 0.85
N ASP A 314 20.08 10.33 -0.38
CA ASP A 314 21.35 10.96 -0.76
C ASP A 314 21.19 12.23 -1.60
N ARG A 315 19.97 12.72 -1.73
CA ARG A 315 19.65 13.97 -2.44
C ARG A 315 18.86 14.89 -1.52
N GLU A 316 18.71 16.13 -1.94
CA GLU A 316 17.78 17.04 -1.28
C GLU A 316 16.38 16.42 -1.28
N ARG A 317 15.74 16.41 -0.13
CA ARG A 317 14.36 15.97 0.04
C ARG A 317 13.47 17.20 0.08
N LYS A 318 12.44 17.20 -0.73
CA LYS A 318 11.46 18.30 -0.76
C LYS A 318 10.16 17.83 -0.09
N PRO A 319 9.90 18.22 1.16
CA PRO A 319 8.66 17.88 1.85
C PRO A 319 7.42 18.28 1.01
N GLY A 320 6.41 17.40 0.99
CA GLY A 320 5.22 17.57 0.17
C GLY A 320 5.40 17.15 -1.30
N SER A 321 6.63 16.83 -1.75
CA SER A 321 6.87 16.20 -3.04
C SER A 321 6.86 14.67 -2.92
N ILE A 322 6.46 13.99 -3.99
CA ILE A 322 6.60 12.54 -4.13
C ILE A 322 7.99 12.15 -4.69
N GLY A 323 8.94 13.08 -4.69
CA GLY A 323 10.31 12.88 -5.16
C GLY A 323 10.44 12.84 -6.68
N THR A 324 11.45 12.11 -7.14
CA THR A 324 11.79 11.91 -8.55
C THR A 324 11.56 10.45 -8.96
N PRO A 325 11.43 10.14 -10.27
CA PRO A 325 11.27 8.76 -10.74
C PRO A 325 12.40 7.85 -10.22
N ILE A 326 12.03 6.63 -9.82
CA ILE A 326 13.00 5.62 -9.40
C ILE A 326 13.81 5.11 -10.61
N ARG A 327 14.94 4.46 -10.35
CA ARG A 327 15.80 3.88 -11.40
C ARG A 327 15.03 2.97 -12.35
N GLY A 328 15.10 3.29 -13.66
CA GLY A 328 14.44 2.53 -14.72
C GLY A 328 12.95 2.81 -14.87
N VAL A 329 12.47 3.93 -14.31
CA VAL A 329 11.12 4.45 -14.47
C VAL A 329 11.19 5.87 -15.02
N GLU A 330 10.30 6.18 -15.95
CA GLU A 330 10.09 7.51 -16.49
C GLU A 330 8.71 8.01 -16.08
N MET A 331 8.61 9.28 -15.74
CA MET A 331 7.35 9.95 -15.41
C MET A 331 7.28 11.28 -16.17
N ARG A 332 6.09 11.66 -16.58
CA ARG A 332 5.80 12.95 -17.19
C ARG A 332 4.43 13.44 -16.76
N VAL A 333 4.22 14.75 -16.89
CA VAL A 333 2.91 15.39 -16.68
C VAL A 333 2.30 15.67 -18.03
N ILE A 334 1.08 15.21 -18.28
CA ILE A 334 0.41 15.27 -19.60
C ILE A 334 -0.96 15.93 -19.51
N ASP A 335 -1.40 16.49 -20.61
CA ASP A 335 -2.77 16.96 -20.82
C ASP A 335 -3.74 15.81 -21.16
N GLU A 336 -5.00 16.15 -21.41
CA GLU A 336 -6.04 15.17 -21.80
C GLU A 336 -5.69 14.46 -23.13
N GLN A 337 -4.99 15.12 -24.02
CA GLN A 337 -4.56 14.61 -25.32
C GLN A 337 -3.32 13.71 -25.22
N GLY A 338 -2.68 13.63 -24.04
CA GLY A 338 -1.47 12.85 -23.79
C GLY A 338 -0.18 13.58 -24.16
N THR A 339 -0.26 14.90 -24.45
CA THR A 339 0.90 15.76 -24.71
C THR A 339 1.50 16.22 -23.39
N GLU A 340 2.84 16.24 -23.31
CA GLU A 340 3.52 16.75 -22.13
C GLU A 340 3.24 18.26 -21.96
N VAL A 341 2.80 18.64 -20.75
CA VAL A 341 2.52 20.06 -20.43
C VAL A 341 3.83 20.81 -20.14
N PRO A 342 3.84 22.14 -20.29
CA PRO A 342 4.94 22.97 -19.86
C PRO A 342 5.30 22.74 -18.39
N GLN A 343 6.58 22.85 -18.07
CA GLN A 343 7.09 22.66 -16.72
C GLN A 343 6.43 23.61 -15.72
N GLY A 344 6.00 23.06 -14.59
CA GLY A 344 5.27 23.77 -13.54
C GLY A 344 3.77 23.80 -13.73
N GLU A 345 3.26 23.48 -14.91
CA GLU A 345 1.81 23.36 -15.15
C GLU A 345 1.26 22.03 -14.60
N VAL A 346 -0.03 22.05 -14.29
CA VAL A 346 -0.75 20.89 -13.74
C VAL A 346 -1.30 20.03 -14.88
N GLY A 347 -1.03 18.72 -14.79
CA GLY A 347 -1.59 17.72 -15.68
C GLY A 347 -1.62 16.35 -15.03
N GLU A 348 -2.00 15.32 -15.77
CA GLU A 348 -2.04 13.94 -15.31
C GLU A 348 -0.64 13.31 -15.32
N ILE A 349 -0.29 12.54 -14.28
CA ILE A 349 0.94 11.74 -14.29
C ILE A 349 0.78 10.55 -15.26
N ALA A 350 1.74 10.42 -16.17
CA ALA A 350 1.93 9.22 -16.98
C ALA A 350 3.26 8.55 -16.63
N ILE A 351 3.26 7.22 -16.52
CA ILE A 351 4.39 6.41 -16.06
C ILE A 351 4.75 5.37 -17.11
N ARG A 352 6.05 5.22 -17.36
CA ARG A 352 6.62 4.15 -18.18
C ARG A 352 7.83 3.54 -17.47
N GLY A 353 7.91 2.21 -17.42
CA GLY A 353 9.06 1.55 -16.82
C GLY A 353 8.81 0.11 -16.44
N HIS A 354 9.83 -0.49 -15.82
CA HIS A 354 9.80 -1.88 -15.36
C HIS A 354 8.74 -2.15 -14.27
N ASN A 355 8.21 -1.10 -13.66
CA ASN A 355 7.23 -1.16 -12.58
C ASN A 355 5.78 -1.24 -13.08
N VAL A 356 5.52 -0.82 -14.31
CA VAL A 356 4.15 -0.80 -14.88
C VAL A 356 3.64 -2.22 -15.09
N MET A 357 2.43 -2.48 -14.65
CA MET A 357 1.73 -3.77 -14.81
C MET A 357 1.69 -4.25 -16.26
N LYS A 358 1.55 -5.55 -16.44
CA LYS A 358 1.32 -6.13 -17.77
C LYS A 358 -0.03 -5.69 -18.37
N GLY A 359 -1.03 -5.49 -17.54
CA GLY A 359 -2.37 -5.04 -17.88
C GLY A 359 -3.38 -5.46 -16.83
N TYR A 360 -4.65 -5.19 -17.09
CA TYR A 360 -5.74 -5.71 -16.28
C TYR A 360 -6.14 -7.12 -16.74
N TRP A 361 -6.22 -8.05 -15.80
CA TRP A 361 -6.55 -9.47 -16.05
C TRP A 361 -7.83 -9.61 -16.87
N GLN A 362 -7.71 -10.24 -18.04
CA GLN A 362 -8.82 -10.47 -18.99
C GLN A 362 -9.62 -9.20 -19.36
N ARG A 363 -8.99 -8.01 -19.33
CA ARG A 363 -9.60 -6.72 -19.67
C ARG A 363 -8.75 -5.97 -20.70
N PRO A 364 -8.63 -6.44 -21.95
CA PRO A 364 -7.74 -5.83 -22.96
C PRO A 364 -8.14 -4.39 -23.32
N GLU A 365 -9.43 -4.09 -23.41
CA GLU A 365 -9.89 -2.74 -23.73
C GLU A 365 -9.56 -1.72 -22.59
N GLU A 366 -9.70 -2.14 -21.34
CA GLU A 366 -9.39 -1.32 -20.19
C GLU A 366 -7.88 -1.14 -20.05
N THR A 367 -7.10 -2.18 -20.38
CA THR A 367 -5.65 -2.11 -20.44
C THR A 367 -5.20 -1.11 -21.49
N ALA A 368 -5.75 -1.17 -22.71
CA ALA A 368 -5.43 -0.23 -23.80
C ALA A 368 -5.77 1.23 -23.43
N LYS A 369 -6.85 1.45 -22.69
CA LYS A 369 -7.20 2.79 -22.18
C LYS A 369 -6.27 3.28 -21.08
N ALA A 370 -5.82 2.36 -20.19
CA ALA A 370 -4.95 2.72 -19.08
C ALA A 370 -3.48 2.87 -19.51
N ILE A 371 -3.03 2.15 -20.54
CA ILE A 371 -1.64 2.15 -21.02
C ILE A 371 -1.60 2.47 -22.53
N PRO A 372 -2.06 3.66 -22.94
CA PRO A 372 -1.91 4.08 -24.34
C PRO A 372 -0.42 4.31 -24.65
N ASP A 373 0.04 3.80 -25.80
CA ASP A 373 1.41 3.97 -26.30
C ASP A 373 2.53 3.61 -25.30
N GLY A 374 2.24 2.67 -24.37
CA GLY A 374 3.20 2.20 -23.37
C GLY A 374 3.34 3.11 -22.13
N TRP A 375 2.52 4.15 -22.01
CA TRP A 375 2.46 5.03 -20.84
C TRP A 375 1.22 4.74 -20.01
N PHE A 376 1.42 4.36 -18.76
CA PHE A 376 0.31 4.16 -17.83
C PHE A 376 -0.22 5.51 -17.33
N ARG A 377 -1.49 5.78 -17.57
CA ARG A 377 -2.22 6.97 -17.11
C ARG A 377 -2.79 6.71 -15.72
N THR A 378 -2.35 7.52 -14.76
CA THR A 378 -2.61 7.24 -13.35
C THR A 378 -3.95 7.76 -12.84
N GLY A 379 -4.50 8.78 -13.48
CA GLY A 379 -5.63 9.55 -12.98
C GLY A 379 -5.29 10.47 -11.81
N ASP A 380 -4.01 10.63 -11.48
CA ASP A 380 -3.52 11.55 -10.45
C ASP A 380 -2.95 12.81 -11.11
N LEU A 381 -3.36 13.98 -10.65
CA LEU A 381 -2.88 15.28 -11.13
C LEU A 381 -1.65 15.71 -10.35
N ALA A 382 -0.65 16.21 -11.08
CA ALA A 382 0.59 16.69 -10.49
C ALA A 382 1.18 17.84 -11.29
N ARG A 383 2.16 18.50 -10.70
CA ARG A 383 3.09 19.40 -11.38
C ARG A 383 4.53 18.93 -11.13
N GLN A 384 5.43 19.30 -12.02
CA GLN A 384 6.87 19.04 -11.88
C GLN A 384 7.61 20.36 -11.71
N ASP A 385 8.57 20.44 -10.75
CA ASP A 385 9.44 21.60 -10.60
C ASP A 385 10.66 21.55 -11.53
N ASP A 386 11.48 22.62 -11.53
CA ASP A 386 12.67 22.79 -12.35
C ASP A 386 13.83 21.83 -12.00
N GLU A 387 13.76 21.18 -10.85
CA GLU A 387 14.72 20.16 -10.41
C GLU A 387 14.20 18.73 -10.65
N GLY A 388 13.00 18.57 -11.25
CA GLY A 388 12.43 17.29 -11.62
C GLY A 388 11.63 16.59 -10.53
N TYR A 389 11.33 17.27 -9.41
CA TYR A 389 10.47 16.74 -8.35
C TYR A 389 8.99 16.88 -8.73
N PHE A 390 8.21 15.83 -8.47
CA PHE A 390 6.78 15.81 -8.70
C PHE A 390 6.02 16.12 -7.41
N TYR A 391 4.95 16.88 -7.57
CA TYR A 391 4.04 17.24 -6.48
C TYR A 391 2.63 16.84 -6.88
N ILE A 392 2.02 15.90 -6.13
CA ILE A 392 0.61 15.57 -6.32
C ILE A 392 -0.22 16.79 -5.96
N VAL A 393 -1.05 17.22 -6.89
CA VAL A 393 -2.01 18.31 -6.69
C VAL A 393 -3.32 17.74 -6.19
N ASP A 394 -3.85 16.70 -6.88
CA ASP A 394 -5.04 15.96 -6.46
C ASP A 394 -5.29 14.74 -7.35
N ARG A 395 -6.42 14.06 -7.15
CA ARG A 395 -6.95 13.10 -8.10
C ARG A 395 -7.93 13.76 -9.06
N LEU A 396 -7.83 13.41 -10.33
CA LEU A 396 -8.72 13.96 -11.38
C LEU A 396 -10.22 13.82 -11.00
N LYS A 397 -10.60 12.72 -10.35
CA LYS A 397 -11.97 12.44 -9.90
C LYS A 397 -12.36 13.05 -8.55
N GLU A 398 -11.42 13.63 -7.80
CA GLU A 398 -11.65 14.28 -6.51
C GLU A 398 -11.59 15.80 -6.62
N LEU A 399 -11.25 16.32 -7.81
CA LEU A 399 -11.24 17.73 -8.13
C LEU A 399 -12.64 18.32 -7.90
N ILE A 400 -12.73 19.38 -7.11
CA ILE A 400 -13.98 20.10 -6.85
C ILE A 400 -14.10 21.24 -7.86
N ILE A 401 -15.18 21.24 -8.63
CA ILE A 401 -15.45 22.29 -9.62
C ILE A 401 -16.49 23.26 -9.03
N ARG A 402 -16.01 24.34 -8.44
CA ARG A 402 -16.83 25.35 -7.78
C ARG A 402 -17.01 26.59 -8.64
N GLY A 403 -18.19 26.77 -9.23
CA GLY A 403 -18.48 27.96 -10.05
C GLY A 403 -17.52 28.13 -11.24
N GLY A 404 -17.04 27.03 -11.82
CA GLY A 404 -16.05 27.01 -12.90
C GLY A 404 -14.59 27.11 -12.45
N TYR A 405 -14.32 27.22 -11.15
CA TYR A 405 -12.96 27.19 -10.60
C TYR A 405 -12.60 25.81 -10.07
N ASN A 406 -11.40 25.37 -10.41
CA ASN A 406 -10.83 24.15 -9.85
C ASN A 406 -10.37 24.42 -8.41
N VAL A 407 -10.88 23.63 -7.46
CA VAL A 407 -10.41 23.59 -6.09
C VAL A 407 -9.82 22.20 -5.84
N TYR A 408 -8.58 22.18 -5.45
CA TYR A 408 -7.85 20.97 -5.15
C TYR A 408 -7.99 20.67 -3.65
N PRO A 409 -8.70 19.59 -3.26
CA PRO A 409 -8.89 19.20 -1.87
C PRO A 409 -7.62 19.21 -1.04
N ARG A 410 -6.54 18.67 -1.60
CA ARG A 410 -5.25 18.58 -0.90
C ARG A 410 -4.69 19.93 -0.46
N GLU A 411 -4.82 20.97 -1.29
CA GLU A 411 -4.34 22.32 -0.95
C GLU A 411 -5.03 22.83 0.34
N VAL A 412 -6.31 22.54 0.48
CA VAL A 412 -7.11 22.95 1.64
C VAL A 412 -6.82 22.04 2.85
N GLU A 413 -6.61 20.76 2.63
CA GLU A 413 -6.24 19.79 3.67
C GLU A 413 -4.89 20.14 4.30
N GLU A 414 -3.87 20.51 3.52
CA GLU A 414 -2.56 20.93 4.04
C GLU A 414 -2.70 22.12 4.99
N VAL A 415 -3.49 23.12 4.64
CA VAL A 415 -3.75 24.27 5.53
C VAL A 415 -4.48 23.87 6.80
N LEU A 416 -5.42 22.91 6.73
CA LEU A 416 -6.08 22.38 7.91
C LEU A 416 -5.10 21.65 8.83
N TYR A 417 -4.15 20.90 8.28
CA TYR A 417 -3.10 20.20 9.06
C TYR A 417 -2.11 21.15 9.75
N GLU A 418 -1.94 22.39 9.29
CA GLU A 418 -1.15 23.42 9.97
C GLU A 418 -1.79 23.85 11.30
N HIS A 419 -3.10 23.64 11.48
CA HIS A 419 -3.76 23.98 12.72
C HIS A 419 -3.40 23.00 13.84
N PRO A 420 -2.90 23.45 15.02
CA PRO A 420 -2.34 22.59 16.07
C PRO A 420 -3.32 21.54 16.63
N ALA A 421 -4.62 21.82 16.58
CA ALA A 421 -5.66 20.92 17.07
C ALA A 421 -6.03 19.79 16.09
N VAL A 422 -5.64 19.87 14.81
CA VAL A 422 -6.06 18.93 13.77
C VAL A 422 -5.18 17.68 13.78
N ALA A 423 -5.82 16.51 13.86
CA ALA A 423 -5.18 15.22 13.69
C ALA A 423 -5.33 14.70 12.25
N GLU A 424 -6.54 14.80 11.69
CA GLU A 424 -6.85 14.36 10.33
C GLU A 424 -7.86 15.31 9.69
N ALA A 425 -7.73 15.54 8.39
CA ALA A 425 -8.64 16.35 7.61
C ALA A 425 -8.95 15.70 6.26
N ALA A 426 -10.18 15.84 5.80
CA ALA A 426 -10.60 15.44 4.47
C ALA A 426 -11.52 16.49 3.88
N VAL A 427 -11.19 16.96 2.67
CA VAL A 427 -11.95 17.95 1.91
C VAL A 427 -12.68 17.26 0.77
N ILE A 428 -13.95 17.57 0.62
CA ILE A 428 -14.85 16.99 -0.39
C ILE A 428 -15.71 18.06 -1.06
N GLY A 429 -16.14 17.78 -2.30
CA GLY A 429 -17.18 18.55 -2.97
C GLY A 429 -18.57 18.12 -2.51
N ARG A 430 -19.44 19.09 -2.24
CA ARG A 430 -20.88 18.89 -2.04
C ARG A 430 -21.64 19.46 -3.23
N PRO A 431 -22.67 18.78 -3.74
CA PRO A 431 -23.52 19.36 -4.78
C PRO A 431 -24.08 20.71 -4.36
N HIS A 432 -24.03 21.70 -5.25
CA HIS A 432 -24.56 23.05 -5.04
C HIS A 432 -25.36 23.51 -6.25
N PRO A 433 -26.60 24.00 -6.08
CA PRO A 433 -27.51 24.26 -7.21
C PRO A 433 -27.01 25.33 -8.21
N GLU A 434 -26.24 26.31 -7.75
CA GLU A 434 -25.74 27.40 -8.60
C GLU A 434 -24.26 27.24 -8.97
N LEU A 435 -23.45 26.58 -8.14
CA LEU A 435 -21.99 26.50 -8.29
C LEU A 435 -21.52 25.16 -8.86
N GLY A 436 -22.42 24.19 -9.03
CA GLY A 436 -22.08 22.79 -9.31
C GLY A 436 -21.66 22.08 -8.03
N GLU A 437 -20.55 22.50 -7.42
CA GLU A 437 -20.07 21.97 -6.14
C GLU A 437 -19.71 23.09 -5.17
N GLU A 438 -19.79 22.80 -3.86
CA GLU A 438 -19.31 23.63 -2.78
C GLU A 438 -18.25 22.88 -1.96
N VAL A 439 -17.23 23.58 -1.50
CA VAL A 439 -16.14 23.01 -0.72
C VAL A 439 -16.58 22.74 0.72
N ALA A 440 -16.35 21.53 1.19
CA ALA A 440 -16.68 21.09 2.55
C ALA A 440 -15.54 20.28 3.17
N ALA A 441 -15.39 20.31 4.51
CA ALA A 441 -14.31 19.63 5.22
C ALA A 441 -14.81 18.89 6.45
N ALA A 442 -14.41 17.63 6.59
CA ALA A 442 -14.52 16.83 7.80
C ALA A 442 -13.16 16.79 8.52
N VAL A 443 -13.14 17.06 9.82
CA VAL A 443 -11.90 17.17 10.61
C VAL A 443 -11.98 16.33 11.87
N ALA A 444 -10.98 15.50 12.11
CA ALA A 444 -10.78 14.81 13.37
C ALA A 444 -9.69 15.55 14.18
N LEU A 445 -9.96 15.77 15.47
CA LEU A 445 -9.06 16.51 16.37
C LEU A 445 -8.07 15.57 17.06
N LYS A 446 -6.92 16.14 17.45
CA LYS A 446 -5.96 15.44 18.33
C LYS A 446 -6.61 15.16 19.70
N PRO A 447 -6.21 14.09 20.38
CA PRO A 447 -6.72 13.78 21.72
C PRO A 447 -6.58 14.97 22.69
N GLY A 448 -7.70 15.35 23.32
CA GLY A 448 -7.74 16.47 24.26
C GLY A 448 -7.73 17.86 23.64
N ALA A 449 -7.62 17.99 22.33
CA ALA A 449 -7.73 19.29 21.65
C ALA A 449 -9.19 19.74 21.55
N SER A 450 -9.41 21.05 21.54
CA SER A 450 -10.70 21.69 21.37
C SER A 450 -10.56 22.89 20.44
N VAL A 451 -11.39 22.90 19.39
CA VAL A 451 -11.52 24.00 18.42
C VAL A 451 -12.91 23.93 17.81
N THR A 452 -13.47 25.03 17.42
CA THR A 452 -14.78 25.06 16.74
C THR A 452 -14.62 24.91 15.24
N ALA A 453 -15.67 24.42 14.57
CA ALA A 453 -15.73 24.33 13.10
C ALA A 453 -15.55 25.72 12.44
N GLU A 454 -16.01 26.76 13.12
CA GLU A 454 -15.91 28.14 12.66
C GLU A 454 -14.47 28.67 12.70
N GLU A 455 -13.75 28.37 13.77
CA GLU A 455 -12.32 28.71 13.90
C GLU A 455 -11.47 27.99 12.85
N LEU A 456 -11.74 26.73 12.57
CA LEU A 456 -11.07 25.97 11.50
C LEU A 456 -11.36 26.55 10.12
N ARG A 457 -12.62 26.87 9.85
CA ARG A 457 -13.02 27.55 8.59
C ARG A 457 -12.28 28.87 8.41
N ASP A 458 -12.24 29.69 9.45
CA ASP A 458 -11.63 31.02 9.38
C ASP A 458 -10.09 30.93 9.33
N HIS A 459 -9.48 29.90 9.92
CA HIS A 459 -8.07 29.58 9.73
C HIS A 459 -7.75 29.35 8.25
N VAL A 460 -8.50 28.48 7.57
CA VAL A 460 -8.29 28.22 6.14
C VAL A 460 -8.60 29.46 5.30
N LYS A 461 -9.69 30.18 5.61
CA LYS A 461 -10.11 31.40 4.89
C LYS A 461 -9.04 32.48 4.88
N GLY A 462 -8.23 32.56 5.91
CA GLY A 462 -7.13 33.53 6.01
C GLY A 462 -5.92 33.18 5.13
N GLN A 463 -5.83 31.96 4.61
CA GLN A 463 -4.62 31.43 3.96
C GLN A 463 -4.83 31.04 2.49
N VAL A 464 -6.07 30.85 2.03
CA VAL A 464 -6.37 30.47 0.65
C VAL A 464 -7.29 31.47 -0.05
N ALA A 465 -7.35 31.41 -1.37
CA ALA A 465 -8.24 32.25 -2.15
C ALA A 465 -9.72 32.03 -1.76
N ALA A 466 -10.53 33.09 -1.88
CA ALA A 466 -11.92 33.09 -1.39
C ALA A 466 -12.81 31.98 -1.97
N TYR A 467 -12.52 31.46 -3.14
CA TYR A 467 -13.29 30.36 -3.75
C TYR A 467 -12.86 28.96 -3.25
N LYS A 468 -11.72 28.83 -2.56
CA LYS A 468 -11.13 27.54 -2.14
C LYS A 468 -11.52 27.12 -0.72
N TYR A 469 -11.71 28.08 0.21
CA TYR A 469 -11.94 27.69 1.61
C TYR A 469 -13.28 26.97 1.80
N PRO A 470 -13.34 25.96 2.71
CA PRO A 470 -14.56 25.19 2.93
C PRO A 470 -15.64 26.07 3.57
N ARG A 471 -16.85 26.04 2.99
CA ARG A 471 -18.02 26.74 3.54
C ARG A 471 -18.64 25.97 4.71
N HIS A 472 -18.52 24.66 4.64
CA HIS A 472 -19.02 23.74 5.64
C HIS A 472 -17.83 22.98 6.26
N VAL A 473 -17.60 23.17 7.55
CA VAL A 473 -16.62 22.40 8.33
C VAL A 473 -17.37 21.71 9.45
N TRP A 474 -17.08 20.43 9.67
CA TRP A 474 -17.61 19.70 10.83
C TRP A 474 -16.55 18.81 11.45
N ILE A 475 -16.67 18.65 12.77
CA ILE A 475 -15.74 17.84 13.56
C ILE A 475 -16.34 16.45 13.70
N VAL A 476 -15.52 15.43 13.47
CA VAL A 476 -15.85 14.01 13.60
C VAL A 476 -14.92 13.35 14.62
N GLU A 477 -15.37 12.25 15.19
CA GLU A 477 -14.54 11.44 16.09
C GLU A 477 -13.38 10.78 15.34
N ALA A 478 -13.66 10.24 14.15
CA ALA A 478 -12.69 9.63 13.24
C ALA A 478 -13.16 9.72 11.79
N LEU A 479 -12.22 9.80 10.85
CA LEU A 479 -12.50 9.69 9.42
C LEU A 479 -12.56 8.22 8.98
N PRO A 480 -13.45 7.88 8.01
CA PRO A 480 -13.51 6.52 7.47
C PRO A 480 -12.21 6.19 6.73
N LYS A 481 -11.73 4.94 6.92
CA LYS A 481 -10.44 4.50 6.35
C LYS A 481 -10.55 3.15 5.68
N THR A 482 -9.71 2.92 4.69
CA THR A 482 -9.47 1.59 4.11
C THR A 482 -8.76 0.69 5.13
N ALA A 483 -8.69 -0.61 4.83
CA ALA A 483 -7.87 -1.56 5.59
C ALA A 483 -6.37 -1.20 5.58
N THR A 484 -5.94 -0.40 4.61
CA THR A 484 -4.56 0.11 4.51
C THR A 484 -4.34 1.44 5.24
N GLY A 485 -5.37 1.98 5.94
CA GLY A 485 -5.30 3.23 6.69
C GLY A 485 -5.50 4.51 5.86
N LYS A 486 -5.81 4.40 4.56
CA LYS A 486 -6.10 5.56 3.70
C LYS A 486 -7.51 6.09 3.98
N ILE A 487 -7.67 7.42 4.09
CA ILE A 487 -8.97 8.08 4.25
C ILE A 487 -9.86 7.80 3.02
N LEU A 488 -11.10 7.39 3.28
CA LEU A 488 -12.13 7.09 2.27
C LEU A 488 -13.09 8.28 2.12
N LYS A 489 -12.70 9.28 1.32
CA LYS A 489 -13.49 10.51 1.11
C LYS A 489 -14.92 10.21 0.66
N ARG A 490 -15.13 9.19 -0.18
CA ARG A 490 -16.47 8.79 -0.68
C ARG A 490 -17.45 8.29 0.39
N GLU A 491 -16.94 7.89 1.56
CA GLU A 491 -17.74 7.42 2.69
C GLU A 491 -17.99 8.54 3.73
N ILE A 492 -17.47 9.73 3.49
CA ILE A 492 -17.72 10.89 4.34
C ILE A 492 -19.10 11.42 4.03
N VAL A 493 -19.99 11.37 5.02
CA VAL A 493 -21.36 11.87 4.91
C VAL A 493 -21.40 13.26 5.57
N PRO A 494 -21.60 14.33 4.78
CA PRO A 494 -21.80 15.66 5.35
C PRO A 494 -23.07 15.70 6.22
N PRO A 495 -23.06 16.46 7.32
CA PRO A 495 -24.29 16.70 8.06
C PRO A 495 -25.30 17.45 7.18
N PRO A 496 -26.63 17.25 7.40
CA PRO A 496 -27.66 17.99 6.68
C PRO A 496 -27.50 19.48 6.92
N ASP A 497 -27.83 20.29 5.90
CA ASP A 497 -27.77 21.74 6.04
C ASP A 497 -28.73 22.27 7.12
N PRO A 498 -28.32 23.29 7.88
CA PRO A 498 -29.17 23.83 8.96
C PRO A 498 -30.56 24.34 8.52
N GLY A 499 -30.83 24.40 7.21
CA GLY A 499 -32.10 24.84 6.64
C GLY A 499 -33.00 23.75 6.04
N GLU A 500 -32.58 22.49 6.03
CA GLU A 500 -33.35 21.35 5.46
C GLU A 500 -34.11 20.51 6.51
N ARG A 501 -34.55 21.12 7.61
CA ARG A 501 -35.46 20.47 8.58
C ARG A 501 -36.87 20.92 8.39
#